data_29617b4b7230f081e475861c86e76576
#
_entry.id   29617b4b7230f081e475861c86e76576
#
_cell.length_a   1.000
_cell.length_b   1.000
_cell.length_c   1.000
_cell.angle_alpha   90.00
_cell.angle_beta   90.00
_cell.angle_gamma   90.00
#
_symmetry.space_group_name_H-M   'P 1'
#
loop_
_entity.id
_entity.type
_entity.pdbx_description
1 polymer ?
#
loop_
_entity_poly.entity_id
_entity_poly.type
_entity_poly.pdbx_seq_one_letter_code
_entity_poly.pdbx_strand_id
1 'polypeptide(L)'
;MGIQIELGEIKADVVFKDIKNIHLSVYPPSGMVKISAPLRMDIDKIRIFAISKLTWIKQQQKKLQEQERETPREYLDRESHYVWGRRYLLKIKEADKAPSVELKHKTMILSVRPGADDKKKQEVLDAWYREQLKKATYPLIEKWEPLMGVKVERLFVRRMKTKWGSCNHRAGNIMLNTELAKKPHECLEYIVVHEMAHLLEHKHNAHFISLLDKFMPKWQFYRDKLNQLPVSHENWNY
;
A
#
# COMPACT_ATOMS: atom_id res chain seq x y z
N MET A 1 -26.06 -0.26 11.39
CA MET A 1 -26.56 -1.36 10.56
C MET A 1 -26.10 -1.13 9.12
N GLY A 2 -25.55 -2.13 8.46
CA GLY A 2 -25.22 -2.07 7.04
C GLY A 2 -26.40 -2.61 6.24
N ILE A 3 -26.72 -1.93 5.14
CA ILE A 3 -27.72 -2.38 4.18
C ILE A 3 -26.96 -2.88 2.96
N GLN A 4 -27.36 -4.01 2.40
CA GLN A 4 -26.82 -4.49 1.13
C GLN A 4 -27.75 -4.13 0.00
N ILE A 5 -27.20 -3.55 -1.08
CA ILE A 5 -27.94 -3.27 -2.33
C ILE A 5 -27.43 -4.15 -3.45
N GLU A 6 -28.32 -4.57 -4.33
CA GLU A 6 -28.00 -5.34 -5.53
C GLU A 6 -27.96 -4.41 -6.74
N LEU A 7 -26.91 -4.55 -7.55
CA LEU A 7 -26.63 -3.77 -8.77
C LEU A 7 -26.42 -4.75 -9.93
N GLY A 8 -27.45 -5.52 -10.27
CA GLY A 8 -27.35 -6.69 -11.14
C GLY A 8 -26.61 -7.82 -10.41
N GLU A 9 -25.50 -8.28 -10.98
CA GLU A 9 -24.68 -9.34 -10.39
C GLU A 9 -23.77 -8.86 -9.23
N ILE A 10 -23.66 -7.54 -9.02
CA ILE A 10 -22.78 -6.96 -8.01
C ILE A 10 -23.58 -6.63 -6.77
N LYS A 11 -23.10 -7.12 -5.61
CA LYS A 11 -23.62 -6.74 -4.30
C LYS A 11 -22.74 -5.64 -3.70
N ALA A 12 -23.35 -4.59 -3.16
CA ALA A 12 -22.65 -3.50 -2.52
C ALA A 12 -23.16 -3.27 -1.10
N ASP A 13 -22.23 -3.24 -0.14
CA ASP A 13 -22.54 -2.95 1.26
C ASP A 13 -22.61 -1.44 1.47
N VAL A 14 -23.75 -0.95 1.96
CA VAL A 14 -23.97 0.46 2.25
C VAL A 14 -23.86 0.69 3.75
N VAL A 15 -23.02 1.65 4.12
CA VAL A 15 -22.83 2.09 5.51
C VAL A 15 -23.11 3.59 5.59
N PHE A 16 -24.09 3.97 6.40
CA PHE A 16 -24.41 5.35 6.68
C PHE A 16 -23.43 5.92 7.72
N LYS A 17 -22.93 7.12 7.43
CA LYS A 17 -21.95 7.81 8.29
C LYS A 17 -22.27 9.31 8.35
N ASP A 18 -21.77 9.98 9.37
CA ASP A 18 -21.79 11.44 9.43
C ASP A 18 -20.70 12.03 8.51
N ILE A 19 -20.99 12.05 7.22
CA ILE A 19 -20.12 12.56 6.13
C ILE A 19 -20.96 13.41 5.16
N LYS A 20 -20.29 14.34 4.46
CA LYS A 20 -20.96 15.23 3.49
C LYS A 20 -21.20 14.58 2.12
N ASN A 21 -20.27 13.72 1.69
CA ASN A 21 -20.26 13.14 0.34
C ASN A 21 -20.35 11.62 0.39
N ILE A 22 -20.97 11.04 -0.66
CA ILE A 22 -20.96 9.60 -0.87
C ILE A 22 -19.60 9.14 -1.36
N HIS A 23 -19.10 8.02 -0.80
CA HIS A 23 -17.85 7.39 -1.20
C HIS A 23 -18.10 5.94 -1.61
N LEU A 24 -17.55 5.55 -2.76
CA LEU A 24 -17.59 4.19 -3.27
C LEU A 24 -16.18 3.63 -3.30
N SER A 25 -16.02 2.41 -2.81
CA SER A 25 -14.74 1.71 -2.72
C SER A 25 -14.90 0.27 -3.17
N VAL A 26 -13.91 -0.24 -3.91
CA VAL A 26 -13.80 -1.65 -4.27
C VAL A 26 -12.59 -2.22 -3.54
N TYR A 27 -12.80 -3.24 -2.74
CA TYR A 27 -11.79 -3.78 -1.83
C TYR A 27 -11.16 -5.08 -2.34
N PRO A 28 -9.83 -5.18 -2.26
CA PRO A 28 -9.15 -6.44 -2.49
C PRO A 28 -9.41 -7.44 -1.34
N PRO A 29 -9.24 -8.76 -1.53
CA PRO A 29 -8.94 -9.43 -2.79
C PRO A 29 -10.18 -9.69 -3.64
N SER A 30 -11.35 -9.77 -3.02
CA SER A 30 -12.59 -10.27 -3.63
C SER A 30 -13.27 -9.29 -4.59
N GLY A 31 -12.85 -8.01 -4.60
CA GLY A 31 -13.57 -6.96 -5.33
C GLY A 31 -14.87 -6.53 -4.63
N MET A 32 -15.00 -6.75 -3.32
CA MET A 32 -16.16 -6.36 -2.52
C MET A 32 -16.40 -4.85 -2.64
N VAL A 33 -17.63 -4.47 -2.93
CA VAL A 33 -18.04 -3.08 -3.10
C VAL A 33 -18.64 -2.55 -1.82
N LYS A 34 -18.11 -1.41 -1.34
CA LYS A 34 -18.64 -0.73 -0.15
C LYS A 34 -18.93 0.73 -0.46
N ILE A 35 -20.11 1.18 -0.05
CA ILE A 35 -20.54 2.56 -0.20
C ILE A 35 -20.71 3.17 1.19
N SER A 36 -19.97 4.24 1.44
CA SER A 36 -20.21 5.09 2.63
C SER A 36 -21.06 6.27 2.20
N ALA A 37 -22.22 6.43 2.79
CA ALA A 37 -23.18 7.46 2.43
C ALA A 37 -23.53 8.36 3.64
N PRO A 38 -23.88 9.64 3.41
CA PRO A 38 -24.41 10.52 4.45
C PRO A 38 -25.65 9.95 5.13
N LEU A 39 -25.80 10.16 6.45
CA LEU A 39 -26.95 9.66 7.24
C LEU A 39 -28.32 10.02 6.66
N ARG A 40 -28.43 11.15 5.98
CA ARG A 40 -29.68 11.66 5.42
C ARG A 40 -29.93 11.28 3.96
N MET A 41 -29.03 10.48 3.35
CA MET A 41 -29.16 10.14 1.93
C MET A 41 -30.11 8.97 1.75
N ASP A 42 -31.04 9.14 0.83
CA ASP A 42 -32.00 8.10 0.43
C ASP A 42 -31.29 6.93 -0.27
N ILE A 43 -31.78 5.71 0.01
CA ILE A 43 -31.21 4.47 -0.56
C ILE A 43 -31.34 4.43 -2.10
N ASP A 44 -32.39 5.01 -2.66
CA ASP A 44 -32.57 5.04 -4.11
C ASP A 44 -31.56 5.97 -4.79
N LYS A 45 -31.24 7.10 -4.16
CA LYS A 45 -30.15 7.98 -4.64
C LYS A 45 -28.79 7.29 -4.59
N ILE A 46 -28.55 6.50 -3.54
CA ILE A 46 -27.32 5.70 -3.42
C ILE A 46 -27.28 4.64 -4.53
N ARG A 47 -28.40 3.99 -4.83
CA ARG A 47 -28.51 3.00 -5.90
C ARG A 47 -28.25 3.63 -7.27
N ILE A 48 -28.86 4.76 -7.59
CA ILE A 48 -28.64 5.49 -8.85
C ILE A 48 -27.17 5.88 -8.98
N PHE A 49 -26.56 6.42 -7.93
CA PHE A 49 -25.14 6.73 -7.92
C PHE A 49 -24.28 5.49 -8.19
N ALA A 50 -24.56 4.37 -7.53
CA ALA A 50 -23.81 3.14 -7.70
C ALA A 50 -23.96 2.57 -9.13
N ILE A 51 -25.17 2.63 -9.71
CA ILE A 51 -25.43 2.25 -11.11
C ILE A 51 -24.62 3.11 -12.07
N SER A 52 -24.54 4.42 -11.85
CA SER A 52 -23.70 5.32 -12.68
C SER A 52 -22.21 4.98 -12.63
N LYS A 53 -21.76 4.20 -11.66
CA LYS A 53 -20.36 3.77 -11.45
C LYS A 53 -20.12 2.30 -11.79
N LEU A 54 -21.10 1.56 -12.33
CA LEU A 54 -20.96 0.12 -12.61
C LEU A 54 -19.75 -0.22 -13.50
N THR A 55 -19.53 0.54 -14.57
CA THR A 55 -18.38 0.33 -15.45
C THR A 55 -17.07 0.48 -14.70
N TRP A 56 -16.96 1.51 -13.87
CA TRP A 56 -15.78 1.73 -13.03
C TRP A 56 -15.60 0.59 -12.00
N ILE A 57 -16.69 0.15 -11.34
CA ILE A 57 -16.64 -0.98 -10.39
C ILE A 57 -16.10 -2.24 -11.08
N LYS A 58 -16.66 -2.62 -12.23
CA LYS A 58 -16.24 -3.80 -13.00
C LYS A 58 -14.76 -3.69 -13.42
N GLN A 59 -14.30 -2.52 -13.85
CA GLN A 59 -12.89 -2.29 -14.17
C GLN A 59 -11.98 -2.46 -12.95
N GLN A 60 -12.39 -1.95 -11.79
CA GLN A 60 -11.61 -2.12 -10.55
C GLN A 60 -11.59 -3.59 -10.11
N GLN A 61 -12.72 -4.28 -10.15
CA GLN A 61 -12.80 -5.72 -9.84
C GLN A 61 -11.89 -6.54 -10.76
N LYS A 62 -11.92 -6.29 -12.07
CA LYS A 62 -11.05 -6.95 -13.05
C LYS A 62 -9.57 -6.71 -12.72
N LYS A 63 -9.16 -5.47 -12.46
CA LYS A 63 -7.78 -5.15 -12.07
C LYS A 63 -7.35 -5.89 -10.80
N LEU A 64 -8.23 -6.01 -9.81
CA LEU A 64 -7.93 -6.73 -8.56
C LEU A 64 -7.82 -8.23 -8.76
N GLN A 65 -8.60 -8.81 -9.70
CA GLN A 65 -8.53 -10.23 -10.04
C GLN A 65 -7.29 -10.58 -10.85
N GLU A 66 -6.88 -9.70 -11.76
CA GLU A 66 -5.67 -9.87 -12.60
C GLU A 66 -4.37 -9.60 -11.82
N GLN A 67 -4.43 -8.92 -10.68
CA GLN A 67 -3.25 -8.60 -9.89
C GLN A 67 -2.74 -9.83 -9.14
N GLU A 68 -1.53 -10.27 -9.47
CA GLU A 68 -0.86 -11.34 -8.74
C GLU A 68 -0.72 -11.02 -7.24
N ARG A 69 -0.95 -12.01 -6.41
CA ARG A 69 -0.81 -11.90 -4.96
C ARG A 69 0.24 -12.86 -4.45
N GLU A 70 0.97 -12.41 -3.43
CA GLU A 70 1.84 -13.31 -2.69
C GLU A 70 0.99 -14.37 -1.96
N THR A 71 1.46 -15.62 -1.93
CA THR A 71 0.86 -16.68 -1.10
C THR A 71 0.96 -16.31 0.39
N PRO A 72 0.02 -16.79 1.23
CA PRO A 72 0.16 -16.68 2.68
C PRO A 72 1.54 -17.16 3.15
N ARG A 73 2.10 -16.47 4.14
CA ARG A 73 3.41 -16.81 4.69
C ARG A 73 3.27 -17.91 5.74
N GLU A 74 4.05 -18.96 5.59
CA GLU A 74 4.12 -20.06 6.55
C GLU A 74 5.44 -20.07 7.34
N TYR A 75 6.33 -19.13 7.03
CA TYR A 75 7.66 -18.96 7.66
C TYR A 75 8.46 -20.27 7.70
N LEU A 76 8.40 -21.02 6.62
CA LEU A 76 9.16 -22.26 6.43
C LEU A 76 10.54 -21.98 5.82
N ASP A 77 11.49 -22.86 6.06
CA ASP A 77 12.77 -22.85 5.36
C ASP A 77 12.55 -22.90 3.84
N ARG A 78 13.32 -22.11 3.11
CA ARG A 78 13.22 -21.91 1.65
C ARG A 78 11.99 -21.16 1.15
N GLU A 79 11.15 -20.62 2.02
CA GLU A 79 10.09 -19.69 1.60
C GLU A 79 10.70 -18.48 0.90
N SER A 80 10.05 -18.03 -0.18
CA SER A 80 10.53 -16.89 -0.97
C SER A 80 10.15 -15.57 -0.34
N HIS A 81 11.13 -14.73 -0.04
CA HIS A 81 10.96 -13.35 0.40
C HIS A 81 11.58 -12.38 -0.61
N TYR A 82 11.00 -11.20 -0.75
CA TYR A 82 11.52 -10.19 -1.65
C TYR A 82 12.06 -9.00 -0.85
N VAL A 83 13.18 -8.46 -1.30
CA VAL A 83 13.79 -7.23 -0.77
C VAL A 83 14.29 -6.42 -1.96
N TRP A 84 13.80 -5.22 -2.12
CA TRP A 84 14.12 -4.32 -3.24
C TRP A 84 13.98 -4.98 -4.62
N GLY A 85 12.90 -5.78 -4.78
CA GLY A 85 12.62 -6.51 -6.01
C GLY A 85 13.48 -7.77 -6.22
N ARG A 86 14.40 -8.10 -5.33
CA ARG A 86 15.24 -9.30 -5.41
C ARG A 86 14.67 -10.42 -4.52
N ARG A 87 14.66 -11.63 -5.05
CA ARG A 87 14.20 -12.83 -4.34
C ARG A 87 15.30 -13.37 -3.43
N TYR A 88 14.93 -13.68 -2.19
CA TYR A 88 15.73 -14.37 -1.19
C TYR A 88 14.97 -15.60 -0.68
N LEU A 89 15.71 -16.66 -0.34
CA LEU A 89 15.16 -17.83 0.33
C LEU A 89 15.33 -17.66 1.84
N LEU A 90 14.23 -17.81 2.58
CA LEU A 90 14.26 -17.75 4.03
C LEU A 90 15.06 -18.94 4.60
N LYS A 91 15.89 -18.67 5.58
CA LYS A 91 16.55 -19.66 6.45
C LYS A 91 16.33 -19.26 7.90
N ILE A 92 15.64 -20.10 8.64
CA ILE A 92 15.39 -19.86 10.07
C ILE A 92 16.57 -20.45 10.87
N LYS A 93 17.06 -19.68 11.84
CA LYS A 93 18.06 -20.08 12.82
C LYS A 93 17.53 -19.83 14.21
N GLU A 94 17.52 -20.86 15.02
CA GLU A 94 17.27 -20.71 16.44
C GLU A 94 18.58 -20.39 17.18
N ALA A 95 18.58 -19.34 17.97
CA ALA A 95 19.72 -18.92 18.77
C ALA A 95 19.23 -18.15 20.00
N ASP A 96 19.86 -18.39 21.13
CA ASP A 96 19.57 -17.68 22.39
C ASP A 96 20.24 -16.27 22.39
N LYS A 97 19.80 -15.45 21.44
CA LYS A 97 20.22 -14.04 21.29
C LYS A 97 19.05 -13.18 20.79
N ALA A 98 19.26 -11.88 20.73
CA ALA A 98 18.27 -10.95 20.18
C ALA A 98 17.88 -11.35 18.75
N PRO A 99 16.57 -11.39 18.43
CA PRO A 99 16.10 -11.68 17.08
C PRO A 99 16.67 -10.72 16.05
N SER A 100 17.06 -11.24 14.88
CA SER A 100 17.68 -10.44 13.82
C SER A 100 17.40 -11.00 12.44
N VAL A 101 17.48 -10.16 11.41
CA VAL A 101 17.42 -10.55 10.02
C VAL A 101 18.69 -10.10 9.31
N GLU A 102 19.30 -11.01 8.57
CA GLU A 102 20.53 -10.77 7.81
C GLU A 102 20.37 -11.27 6.38
N LEU A 103 20.83 -10.50 5.40
CA LEU A 103 20.88 -10.92 4.00
C LEU A 103 22.28 -11.40 3.66
N LYS A 104 22.40 -12.65 3.20
CA LYS A 104 23.64 -13.23 2.69
C LYS A 104 23.42 -13.85 1.31
N HIS A 105 24.06 -13.31 0.28
CA HIS A 105 23.87 -13.74 -1.11
C HIS A 105 22.40 -13.78 -1.52
N LYS A 106 21.80 -14.96 -1.68
CA LYS A 106 20.39 -15.19 -2.03
C LYS A 106 19.56 -15.71 -0.84
N THR A 107 20.09 -15.61 0.38
CA THR A 107 19.45 -16.14 1.58
C THR A 107 19.10 -15.00 2.54
N MET A 108 17.88 -15.02 3.06
CA MET A 108 17.45 -14.19 4.18
C MET A 108 17.51 -15.05 5.43
N ILE A 109 18.42 -14.74 6.33
CA ILE A 109 18.60 -15.47 7.59
C ILE A 109 17.78 -14.76 8.66
N LEU A 110 16.73 -15.42 9.15
CA LEU A 110 15.94 -14.98 10.29
C LEU A 110 16.41 -15.72 11.54
N SER A 111 17.06 -15.01 12.44
CA SER A 111 17.45 -15.55 13.75
C SER A 111 16.36 -15.22 14.78
N VAL A 112 15.86 -16.24 15.46
CA VAL A 112 14.83 -16.13 16.51
C VAL A 112 15.23 -16.99 17.71
N ARG A 113 14.62 -16.75 18.86
CA ARG A 113 14.79 -17.61 20.03
C ARG A 113 14.14 -18.98 19.79
N PRO A 114 14.68 -20.05 20.41
CA PRO A 114 14.06 -21.38 20.33
C PRO A 114 12.58 -21.35 20.71
N GLY A 115 11.74 -22.06 19.95
CA GLY A 115 10.29 -22.11 20.17
C GLY A 115 9.52 -20.86 19.78
N ALA A 116 10.10 -19.93 19.02
CA ALA A 116 9.38 -18.76 18.50
C ALA A 116 8.28 -19.17 17.52
N ASP A 117 7.04 -18.76 17.79
CA ASP A 117 5.89 -18.99 16.93
C ASP A 117 5.95 -18.12 15.64
N ASP A 118 5.06 -18.39 14.69
CA ASP A 118 5.01 -17.68 13.42
C ASP A 118 4.68 -16.22 13.58
N LYS A 119 3.86 -15.87 14.58
CA LYS A 119 3.57 -14.47 14.92
C LYS A 119 4.84 -13.71 15.31
N LYS A 120 5.70 -14.33 16.13
CA LYS A 120 6.98 -13.72 16.53
C LYS A 120 7.94 -13.58 15.36
N LYS A 121 8.03 -14.59 14.49
CA LYS A 121 8.82 -14.52 13.25
C LYS A 121 8.33 -13.37 12.36
N GLN A 122 7.02 -13.22 12.20
CA GLN A 122 6.40 -12.13 11.45
C GLN A 122 6.75 -10.75 12.04
N GLU A 123 6.61 -10.58 13.36
CA GLU A 123 6.95 -9.32 14.03
C GLU A 123 8.40 -8.90 13.77
N VAL A 124 9.34 -9.84 13.83
CA VAL A 124 10.76 -9.58 13.57
C VAL A 124 11.00 -9.15 12.12
N LEU A 125 10.39 -9.85 11.16
CA LEU A 125 10.50 -9.52 9.74
C LEU A 125 9.84 -8.17 9.43
N ASP A 126 8.66 -7.89 9.98
CA ASP A 126 7.95 -6.62 9.77
C ASP A 126 8.75 -5.43 10.35
N ALA A 127 9.36 -5.61 11.51
CA ALA A 127 10.23 -4.60 12.11
C ALA A 127 11.47 -4.36 11.23
N TRP A 128 12.08 -5.43 10.74
CA TRP A 128 13.25 -5.34 9.84
C TRP A 128 12.90 -4.64 8.52
N TYR A 129 11.81 -5.01 7.84
CA TYR A 129 11.36 -4.35 6.61
C TYR A 129 11.07 -2.87 6.83
N ARG A 130 10.47 -2.51 7.97
CA ARG A 130 10.23 -1.12 8.35
C ARG A 130 11.52 -0.32 8.44
N GLU A 131 12.55 -0.87 9.08
CA GLU A 131 13.85 -0.21 9.19
C GLU A 131 14.58 -0.13 7.84
N GLN A 132 14.51 -1.17 6.99
CA GLN A 132 15.07 -1.09 5.64
C GLN A 132 14.41 0.04 4.84
N LEU A 133 13.08 0.15 4.92
CA LEU A 133 12.34 1.18 4.19
C LEU A 133 12.70 2.58 4.68
N LYS A 134 12.79 2.80 6.00
CA LYS A 134 13.24 4.09 6.56
C LYS A 134 14.64 4.46 6.06
N LYS A 135 15.60 3.53 6.17
CA LYS A 135 16.99 3.75 5.72
C LYS A 135 17.08 4.13 4.24
N ALA A 136 16.26 3.52 3.39
CA ALA A 136 16.23 3.83 1.97
C ALA A 136 15.48 5.14 1.64
N THR A 137 14.51 5.53 2.48
CA THR A 137 13.66 6.70 2.23
C THR A 137 14.33 8.02 2.62
N TYR A 138 15.08 8.08 3.73
CA TYR A 138 15.71 9.33 4.17
C TYR A 138 16.62 9.97 3.11
N PRO A 139 17.54 9.24 2.45
CA PRO A 139 18.35 9.82 1.38
C PRO A 139 17.55 10.32 0.19
N LEU A 140 16.39 9.70 -0.10
CA LEU A 140 15.49 10.16 -1.15
C LEU A 140 14.81 11.48 -0.75
N ILE A 141 14.35 11.61 0.48
CA ILE A 141 13.78 12.86 1.00
C ILE A 141 14.83 13.98 0.92
N GLU A 142 16.02 13.74 1.44
CA GLU A 142 17.15 14.70 1.40
C GLU A 142 17.50 15.15 -0.04
N LYS A 143 17.43 14.21 -0.98
CA LYS A 143 17.63 14.51 -2.42
C LYS A 143 16.54 15.41 -2.99
N TRP A 144 15.27 15.08 -2.67
CA TRP A 144 14.13 15.72 -3.36
C TRP A 144 13.63 17.00 -2.69
N GLU A 145 13.87 17.21 -1.40
CA GLU A 145 13.49 18.44 -0.69
C GLU A 145 13.99 19.72 -1.40
N PRO A 146 15.30 19.89 -1.69
CA PRO A 146 15.80 21.08 -2.34
C PRO A 146 15.33 21.19 -3.80
N LEU A 147 15.17 20.07 -4.51
CA LEU A 147 14.73 20.07 -5.91
C LEU A 147 13.28 20.48 -6.07
N MET A 148 12.43 20.11 -5.11
CA MET A 148 11.00 20.42 -5.11
C MET A 148 10.65 21.68 -4.34
N GLY A 149 11.57 22.22 -3.53
CA GLY A 149 11.35 23.38 -2.68
C GLY A 149 10.34 23.11 -1.56
N VAL A 150 10.30 21.89 -1.04
CA VAL A 150 9.41 21.46 0.06
C VAL A 150 10.21 20.86 1.20
N LYS A 151 9.56 20.70 2.36
CA LYS A 151 10.14 20.04 3.52
C LYS A 151 9.21 18.97 4.07
N VAL A 152 9.78 17.79 4.35
CA VAL A 152 9.09 16.70 5.03
C VAL A 152 9.38 16.78 6.51
N GLU A 153 8.38 17.08 7.32
CA GLU A 153 8.54 17.21 8.77
C GLU A 153 8.72 15.85 9.46
N ARG A 154 7.92 14.85 9.04
CA ARG A 154 8.00 13.50 9.62
C ARG A 154 7.71 12.42 8.58
N LEU A 155 8.52 11.36 8.64
CA LEU A 155 8.30 10.13 7.89
C LEU A 155 7.71 9.05 8.81
N PHE A 156 6.58 8.50 8.43
CA PHE A 156 5.97 7.33 9.07
C PHE A 156 6.06 6.12 8.13
N VAL A 157 6.39 4.97 8.68
CA VAL A 157 6.41 3.71 7.94
C VAL A 157 5.54 2.70 8.70
N ARG A 158 4.48 2.26 8.05
CA ARG A 158 3.56 1.25 8.61
C ARG A 158 2.95 0.41 7.52
N ARG A 159 2.39 -0.71 7.87
CA ARG A 159 1.58 -1.51 6.95
C ARG A 159 0.30 -0.76 6.61
N MET A 160 0.03 -0.59 5.31
CA MET A 160 -1.15 0.10 4.81
C MET A 160 -1.96 -0.85 3.94
N LYS A 161 -3.25 -0.80 4.08
CA LYS A 161 -4.14 -1.74 3.40
C LYS A 161 -4.34 -1.42 1.90
N THR A 162 -4.62 -0.20 1.52
CA THR A 162 -5.09 0.18 0.18
C THR A 162 -4.20 1.17 -0.54
N LYS A 163 -3.09 1.60 0.08
CA LYS A 163 -2.24 2.66 -0.46
C LYS A 163 -0.77 2.30 -0.32
N TRP A 164 0.04 2.80 -1.24
CA TRP A 164 1.49 2.74 -1.15
C TRP A 164 2.08 3.85 -0.28
N GLY A 165 1.41 5.01 -0.25
CA GLY A 165 1.77 6.14 0.57
C GLY A 165 0.57 7.02 0.89
N SER A 166 0.79 8.03 1.70
CA SER A 166 -0.14 9.15 1.92
C SER A 166 0.61 10.35 2.48
N CYS A 167 0.19 11.55 2.10
CA CYS A 167 0.72 12.81 2.60
C CYS A 167 -0.33 13.56 3.43
N ASN A 168 0.08 14.06 4.58
CA ASN A 168 -0.64 15.11 5.29
C ASN A 168 0.05 16.46 4.98
N HIS A 169 -0.41 17.14 3.93
CA HIS A 169 0.18 18.37 3.45
C HIS A 169 0.18 19.51 4.47
N ARG A 170 -0.80 19.55 5.41
CA ARG A 170 -0.86 20.58 6.46
C ARG A 170 0.21 20.39 7.52
N ALA A 171 0.53 19.15 7.85
CA ALA A 171 1.52 18.81 8.86
C ALA A 171 2.91 18.49 8.27
N GLY A 172 3.07 18.52 6.94
CA GLY A 172 4.31 18.16 6.27
C GLY A 172 4.71 16.68 6.45
N ASN A 173 3.75 15.80 6.76
CA ASN A 173 4.06 14.42 7.10
C ASN A 173 3.81 13.48 5.92
N ILE A 174 4.75 12.57 5.68
CA ILE A 174 4.62 11.50 4.70
C ILE A 174 4.52 10.15 5.43
N MET A 175 3.63 9.30 4.94
CA MET A 175 3.48 7.92 5.40
C MET A 175 3.69 6.97 4.24
N LEU A 176 4.51 5.93 4.43
CA LEU A 176 4.82 4.91 3.43
C LEU A 176 4.40 3.52 3.91
N ASN A 177 3.95 2.70 2.94
CA ASN A 177 3.60 1.32 3.18
C ASN A 177 4.86 0.45 3.28
N THR A 178 4.99 -0.32 4.36
CA THR A 178 6.11 -1.24 4.61
C THR A 178 6.35 -2.21 3.43
N GLU A 179 5.30 -2.56 2.68
CA GLU A 179 5.38 -3.42 1.49
C GLU A 179 6.29 -2.86 0.37
N LEU A 180 6.55 -1.54 0.37
CA LEU A 180 7.50 -0.93 -0.58
C LEU A 180 8.92 -1.46 -0.43
N ALA A 181 9.33 -1.92 0.75
CA ALA A 181 10.64 -2.54 0.94
C ALA A 181 10.84 -3.84 0.14
N LYS A 182 9.76 -4.45 -0.31
CA LYS A 182 9.79 -5.65 -1.17
C LYS A 182 9.88 -5.30 -2.65
N LYS A 183 9.65 -4.04 -3.03
CA LYS A 183 9.58 -3.57 -4.43
C LYS A 183 10.92 -2.97 -4.86
N PRO A 184 11.19 -2.84 -6.18
CA PRO A 184 12.39 -2.16 -6.67
C PRO A 184 12.53 -0.73 -6.14
N HIS A 185 13.77 -0.28 -5.94
CA HIS A 185 14.06 1.05 -5.38
C HIS A 185 13.42 2.21 -6.18
N GLU A 186 13.36 2.09 -7.49
CA GLU A 186 12.72 3.09 -8.36
C GLU A 186 11.22 3.23 -8.10
N CYS A 187 10.55 2.16 -7.65
CA CYS A 187 9.14 2.24 -7.22
C CYS A 187 9.02 3.00 -5.89
N LEU A 188 9.96 2.81 -4.97
CA LEU A 188 10.02 3.59 -3.73
C LEU A 188 10.24 5.07 -4.04
N GLU A 189 11.23 5.39 -4.88
CA GLU A 189 11.52 6.77 -5.25
C GLU A 189 10.30 7.46 -5.89
N TYR A 190 9.59 6.74 -6.79
CA TYR A 190 8.35 7.25 -7.37
C TYR A 190 7.30 7.59 -6.30
N ILE A 191 7.06 6.72 -5.32
CA ILE A 191 6.08 6.99 -4.25
C ILE A 191 6.54 8.15 -3.36
N VAL A 192 7.83 8.25 -3.05
CA VAL A 192 8.37 9.39 -2.29
C VAL A 192 8.11 10.71 -3.01
N VAL A 193 8.44 10.80 -4.30
CA VAL A 193 8.19 12.00 -5.11
C VAL A 193 6.70 12.31 -5.22
N HIS A 194 5.85 11.28 -5.38
CA HIS A 194 4.40 11.41 -5.42
C HIS A 194 3.84 12.02 -4.14
N GLU A 195 4.25 11.50 -2.98
CA GLU A 195 3.79 12.01 -1.68
C GLU A 195 4.36 13.41 -1.37
N MET A 196 5.59 13.69 -1.79
CA MET A 196 6.18 15.03 -1.67
C MET A 196 5.50 16.03 -2.61
N ALA A 197 5.04 15.65 -3.80
CA ALA A 197 4.27 16.50 -4.68
C ALA A 197 2.94 16.93 -4.04
N HIS A 198 2.37 16.13 -3.15
CA HIS A 198 1.19 16.52 -2.36
C HIS A 198 1.43 17.63 -1.34
N LEU A 199 2.68 17.95 -1.03
CA LEU A 199 3.01 19.16 -0.24
C LEU A 199 2.81 20.45 -1.06
N LEU A 200 2.87 20.36 -2.40
CA LEU A 200 2.65 21.46 -3.34
C LEU A 200 1.21 21.50 -3.85
N GLU A 201 0.63 20.35 -4.17
CA GLU A 201 -0.72 20.22 -4.70
C GLU A 201 -1.42 18.98 -4.10
N HIS A 202 -2.43 19.21 -3.28
CA HIS A 202 -3.11 18.15 -2.54
C HIS A 202 -4.05 17.28 -3.38
N LYS A 203 -4.47 17.75 -4.57
CA LYS A 203 -5.39 17.03 -5.47
C LYS A 203 -4.64 16.49 -6.69
N HIS A 204 -5.02 15.34 -7.18
CA HIS A 204 -4.51 14.77 -8.44
C HIS A 204 -5.12 15.46 -9.68
N ASN A 205 -4.95 16.79 -9.78
CA ASN A 205 -5.40 17.61 -10.91
C ASN A 205 -4.29 17.77 -11.96
N ALA A 206 -4.52 18.57 -13.00
CA ALA A 206 -3.54 18.81 -14.06
C ALA A 206 -2.24 19.43 -13.51
N HIS A 207 -2.32 20.29 -12.47
CA HIS A 207 -1.14 20.86 -11.84
C HIS A 207 -0.30 19.79 -11.12
N PHE A 208 -0.92 18.88 -10.39
CA PHE A 208 -0.22 17.75 -9.79
C PHE A 208 0.51 16.88 -10.84
N ILE A 209 -0.15 16.59 -11.96
CA ILE A 209 0.46 15.85 -13.07
C ILE A 209 1.66 16.61 -13.64
N SER A 210 1.54 17.92 -13.87
CA SER A 210 2.67 18.73 -14.34
C SER A 210 3.87 18.75 -13.39
N LEU A 211 3.63 18.67 -12.07
CA LEU A 211 4.70 18.52 -11.07
C LEU A 211 5.41 17.18 -11.21
N LEU A 212 4.65 16.08 -11.37
CA LEU A 212 5.25 14.77 -11.59
C LEU A 212 6.03 14.71 -12.92
N ASP A 213 5.48 15.26 -14.00
CA ASP A 213 6.17 15.34 -15.29
C ASP A 213 7.48 16.14 -15.20
N LYS A 214 7.48 17.22 -14.40
CA LYS A 214 8.66 18.05 -14.17
C LYS A 214 9.74 17.34 -13.35
N PHE A 215 9.36 16.75 -12.21
CA PHE A 215 10.33 16.20 -11.27
C PHE A 215 10.74 14.76 -11.60
N MET A 216 9.82 13.96 -12.13
CA MET A 216 10.06 12.56 -12.47
C MET A 216 9.41 12.17 -13.81
N PRO A 217 9.94 12.59 -14.96
CA PRO A 217 9.29 12.41 -16.27
C PRO A 217 8.87 10.98 -16.62
N LYS A 218 9.51 9.97 -16.01
CA LYS A 218 9.17 8.55 -16.18
C LYS A 218 8.21 8.01 -15.11
N TRP A 219 7.51 8.87 -14.37
CA TRP A 219 6.66 8.45 -13.26
C TRP A 219 5.56 7.46 -13.66
N GLN A 220 5.00 7.59 -14.86
CA GLN A 220 3.97 6.68 -15.37
C GLN A 220 4.51 5.26 -15.51
N PHE A 221 5.73 5.11 -16.03
CA PHE A 221 6.40 3.81 -16.13
C PHE A 221 6.60 3.17 -14.74
N TYR A 222 7.04 3.92 -13.75
CA TYR A 222 7.26 3.39 -12.39
C TYR A 222 5.94 3.06 -11.69
N ARG A 223 4.90 3.87 -11.91
CA ARG A 223 3.54 3.58 -11.45
C ARG A 223 3.03 2.25 -12.04
N ASP A 224 3.15 2.09 -13.33
CA ASP A 224 2.63 0.90 -14.02
C ASP A 224 3.44 -0.34 -13.63
N LYS A 225 4.75 -0.21 -13.50
CA LYS A 225 5.62 -1.27 -12.94
C LYS A 225 5.20 -1.66 -11.53
N LEU A 226 4.96 -0.70 -10.63
CA LEU A 226 4.52 -0.97 -9.26
C LEU A 226 3.17 -1.68 -9.23
N ASN A 227 2.24 -1.30 -10.12
CA ASN A 227 0.92 -1.90 -10.21
C ASN A 227 0.91 -3.32 -10.78
N GLN A 228 1.94 -3.73 -11.53
CA GLN A 228 2.11 -5.08 -12.06
C GLN A 228 2.77 -6.04 -11.05
N LEU A 229 3.47 -5.51 -10.04
CA LEU A 229 4.15 -6.34 -9.05
C LEU A 229 3.15 -6.97 -8.08
N PRO A 230 3.42 -8.23 -7.62
CA PRO A 230 2.56 -8.90 -6.66
C PRO A 230 2.32 -8.05 -5.41
N VAL A 231 1.11 -8.07 -4.89
CA VAL A 231 0.73 -7.43 -3.63
C VAL A 231 0.61 -8.45 -2.52
N SER A 232 0.65 -8.00 -1.25
CA SER A 232 0.49 -8.88 -0.10
C SER A 232 -0.80 -9.71 -0.16
N HIS A 233 -0.73 -10.94 0.33
CA HIS A 233 -1.83 -11.92 0.37
C HIS A 233 -2.95 -11.57 1.36
N GLU A 234 -2.77 -10.58 2.22
CA GLU A 234 -3.69 -10.34 3.32
C GLU A 234 -5.15 -10.17 2.90
N ASN A 235 -5.99 -10.97 3.54
CA ASN A 235 -7.42 -10.80 3.54
C ASN A 235 -7.79 -9.56 4.39
N TRP A 236 -8.62 -8.74 3.83
CA TRP A 236 -9.07 -7.48 4.41
C TRP A 236 -10.41 -7.75 5.10
N ASN A 237 -10.35 -8.36 6.31
CA ASN A 237 -11.54 -8.48 7.13
C ASN A 237 -11.90 -7.09 7.68
N TYR A 238 -13.05 -6.58 7.30
CA TYR A 238 -13.70 -5.40 7.82
C TYR A 238 -14.90 -5.79 8.66
#